data_b101f87ab9965e3f6115dce336b2b858
#
_entry.id   b101f87ab9965e3f6115dce336b2b858
#
_cell.length_a   1.000
_cell.length_b   1.000
_cell.length_c   1.000
_cell.angle_alpha   90.00
_cell.angle_beta   90.00
_cell.angle_gamma   90.00
#
_symmetry.space_group_name_H-M   'P 1'
#
loop_
_entity.id
_entity.type
_entity.pdbx_description
1 polymer ?
#
loop_
_entity_poly.entity_id
_entity_poly.type
_entity_poly.pdbx_seq_one_letter_code
_entity_poly.pdbx_strand_id
1 'polypeptide(L)'
;MKYTSPSISDKPLVLYHAVSSYQLLEVILHRMTYHSRERTVLILPDFITQKYPQYKKLVTRRLFNEVYLFPYLHILHREEQQIFEDVKLCYEQIIPHPITDFSEIYVAGAHFYFSLYLIQNRMPFHFFEDAAGMLSRSNELYETLAASFPTHARIARKHRLFNGESPYICSVICLKKAQTIDVSGERYVDFSVEEVLQNLPERKRNHLIHFFLKHRLWTKAEAILLTQHFANLNMMSEEE
;
A
#
# COMPACT_ATOMS: atom_id res chain seq x y z
N MET A 1 29.25 -6.94 -33.27
CA MET A 1 28.15 -7.36 -32.38
C MET A 1 27.30 -6.13 -32.08
N LYS A 2 26.07 -6.07 -32.58
CA LYS A 2 25.14 -4.99 -32.24
C LYS A 2 24.50 -5.34 -30.90
N TYR A 3 24.80 -4.58 -29.86
CA TYR A 3 24.04 -4.63 -28.64
C TYR A 3 22.65 -4.04 -28.93
N THR A 4 21.65 -4.89 -29.09
CA THR A 4 20.25 -4.47 -29.05
C THR A 4 19.93 -4.24 -27.59
N SER A 5 19.57 -3.00 -27.21
CA SER A 5 18.97 -2.73 -25.90
C SER A 5 17.75 -3.62 -25.74
N PRO A 6 17.53 -4.27 -24.57
CA PRO A 6 16.36 -5.10 -24.36
C PRO A 6 15.10 -4.27 -24.65
N SER A 7 14.15 -4.87 -25.35
CA SER A 7 12.88 -4.22 -25.66
C SER A 7 12.16 -3.89 -24.34
N ILE A 8 11.30 -2.88 -24.35
CA ILE A 8 10.52 -2.48 -23.15
C ILE A 8 9.68 -3.67 -22.61
N SER A 9 9.39 -4.67 -23.47
CA SER A 9 8.65 -5.88 -23.12
C SER A 9 9.42 -6.87 -22.21
N ASP A 10 10.74 -6.77 -22.11
CA ASP A 10 11.56 -7.78 -21.41
C ASP A 10 11.90 -7.39 -19.96
N LYS A 11 11.41 -6.25 -19.48
CA LYS A 11 11.64 -5.83 -18.09
C LYS A 11 10.64 -6.49 -17.15
N PRO A 12 11.09 -6.94 -15.96
CA PRO A 12 10.19 -7.44 -14.93
C PRO A 12 9.06 -6.45 -14.63
N LEU A 13 7.87 -6.96 -14.44
CA LEU A 13 6.70 -6.19 -14.07
C LEU A 13 6.47 -6.32 -12.56
N VAL A 14 6.41 -5.19 -11.86
CA VAL A 14 6.23 -5.14 -10.40
C VAL A 14 4.91 -4.47 -10.07
N LEU A 15 4.12 -5.12 -9.22
CA LEU A 15 2.83 -4.61 -8.78
C LEU A 15 2.93 -3.98 -7.40
N TYR A 16 2.34 -2.81 -7.26
CA TYR A 16 2.12 -2.13 -6.00
C TYR A 16 0.64 -1.91 -5.75
N HIS A 17 0.25 -1.99 -4.50
CA HIS A 17 -1.10 -1.69 -4.03
C HIS A 17 -1.03 -0.77 -2.82
N ALA A 18 -1.85 0.29 -2.79
CA ALA A 18 -1.96 1.23 -1.68
C ALA A 18 -3.39 1.76 -1.56
N VAL A 19 -3.87 2.00 -0.34
CA VAL A 19 -5.26 2.47 -0.09
C VAL A 19 -5.34 3.82 0.60
N SER A 20 -4.25 4.32 1.17
CA SER A 20 -4.20 5.62 1.83
C SER A 20 -3.12 6.52 1.24
N SER A 21 -3.15 7.79 1.58
CA SER A 21 -2.12 8.75 1.16
C SER A 21 -0.74 8.44 1.73
N TYR A 22 -0.70 7.97 2.96
CA TYR A 22 0.55 7.58 3.59
C TYR A 22 1.15 6.34 2.90
N GLN A 23 0.33 5.31 2.70
CA GLN A 23 0.73 4.12 1.96
C GLN A 23 1.16 4.45 0.52
N LEU A 24 0.48 5.40 -0.14
CA LEU A 24 0.91 5.86 -1.46
C LEU A 24 2.32 6.49 -1.43
N LEU A 25 2.63 7.29 -0.40
CA LEU A 25 3.99 7.82 -0.21
C LEU A 25 5.00 6.70 0.00
N GLU A 26 4.68 5.75 0.87
CA GLU A 26 5.51 4.60 1.21
C GLU A 26 5.86 3.76 -0.04
N VAL A 27 4.85 3.35 -0.83
CA VAL A 27 5.09 2.56 -2.04
C VAL A 27 5.83 3.35 -3.14
N ILE A 28 5.63 4.66 -3.24
CA ILE A 28 6.41 5.51 -4.14
C ILE A 28 7.89 5.51 -3.74
N LEU A 29 8.16 5.71 -2.46
CA LEU A 29 9.53 5.73 -1.95
C LEU A 29 10.22 4.38 -2.12
N HIS A 30 9.52 3.29 -1.79
CA HIS A 30 10.03 1.93 -1.98
C HIS A 30 10.34 1.67 -3.47
N ARG A 31 9.40 1.97 -4.37
CA ARG A 31 9.59 1.86 -5.81
C ARG A 31 10.80 2.69 -6.30
N MET A 32 10.97 3.91 -5.81
CA MET A 32 12.09 4.77 -6.21
C MET A 32 13.45 4.25 -5.73
N THR A 33 13.45 3.53 -4.62
CA THR A 33 14.66 2.95 -4.01
C THR A 33 15.04 1.63 -4.66
N TYR A 34 14.10 0.71 -4.79
CA TYR A 34 14.38 -0.68 -5.17
C TYR A 34 14.01 -1.02 -6.61
N HIS A 35 12.95 -0.41 -7.17
CA HIS A 35 12.39 -0.76 -8.48
C HIS A 35 12.39 0.41 -9.47
N SER A 36 13.47 1.21 -9.44
CA SER A 36 13.56 2.41 -10.29
C SER A 36 13.73 2.12 -11.79
N ARG A 37 14.10 0.90 -12.16
CA ARG A 37 14.39 0.48 -13.54
C ARG A 37 13.33 -0.47 -14.12
N GLU A 38 12.51 -1.09 -13.28
CA GLU A 38 11.46 -2.03 -13.61
C GLU A 38 10.22 -1.30 -14.13
N ARG A 39 9.36 -2.05 -14.85
CA ARG A 39 8.00 -1.57 -15.13
C ARG A 39 7.16 -1.76 -13.88
N THR A 40 6.46 -0.72 -13.48
CA THR A 40 5.69 -0.73 -12.24
C THR A 40 4.22 -0.37 -12.48
N VAL A 41 3.34 -1.17 -11.94
CA VAL A 41 1.89 -0.98 -11.92
C VAL A 41 1.46 -0.64 -10.51
N LEU A 42 0.55 0.30 -10.36
CA LEU A 42 -0.05 0.67 -9.09
C LEU A 42 -1.56 0.46 -9.12
N ILE A 43 -2.07 -0.25 -8.15
CA ILE A 43 -3.52 -0.35 -7.87
C ILE A 43 -3.86 0.58 -6.72
N LEU A 44 -4.85 1.44 -6.94
CA LEU A 44 -5.43 2.34 -5.94
C LEU A 44 -6.94 2.10 -5.84
N PRO A 45 -7.56 2.33 -4.68
CA PRO A 45 -9.01 2.27 -4.57
C PRO A 45 -9.68 3.42 -5.34
N ASP A 46 -10.86 3.17 -5.88
CA ASP A 46 -11.66 4.17 -6.62
C ASP A 46 -12.00 5.40 -5.76
N PHE A 47 -12.23 5.23 -4.45
CA PHE A 47 -12.51 6.33 -3.53
C PHE A 47 -11.33 7.28 -3.31
N ILE A 48 -10.10 6.90 -3.67
CA ILE A 48 -8.94 7.78 -3.53
C ILE A 48 -9.05 9.02 -4.44
N THR A 49 -9.84 8.93 -5.50
CA THR A 49 -10.04 10.02 -6.46
C THR A 49 -10.63 11.28 -5.83
N GLN A 50 -11.42 11.13 -4.78
CA GLN A 50 -12.00 12.23 -4.03
C GLN A 50 -10.97 12.97 -3.19
N LYS A 51 -10.08 12.21 -2.52
CA LYS A 51 -9.01 12.76 -1.67
C LYS A 51 -7.81 13.24 -2.48
N TYR A 52 -7.48 12.51 -3.55
CA TYR A 52 -6.30 12.72 -4.39
C TYR A 52 -6.67 12.78 -5.88
N PRO A 53 -7.34 13.83 -6.35
CA PRO A 53 -7.69 13.99 -7.77
C PRO A 53 -6.46 14.06 -8.68
N GLN A 54 -5.29 14.37 -8.12
CA GLN A 54 -4.01 14.38 -8.82
C GLN A 54 -3.40 12.99 -9.09
N TYR A 55 -4.04 11.89 -8.71
CA TYR A 55 -3.53 10.52 -8.92
C TYR A 55 -3.13 10.25 -10.38
N LYS A 56 -3.83 10.87 -11.35
CA LYS A 56 -3.48 10.79 -12.78
C LYS A 56 -2.06 11.29 -13.08
N LYS A 57 -1.52 12.17 -12.24
CA LYS A 57 -0.15 12.68 -12.37
C LYS A 57 0.92 11.64 -11.98
N LEU A 58 0.56 10.53 -11.36
CA LEU A 58 1.51 9.46 -11.04
C LEU A 58 2.19 8.91 -12.28
N VAL A 59 1.44 8.71 -13.37
CA VAL A 59 1.98 8.25 -14.65
C VAL A 59 2.74 9.38 -15.36
N THR A 60 2.15 10.56 -15.50
CA THR A 60 2.80 11.69 -16.21
C THR A 60 4.07 12.17 -15.53
N ARG A 61 4.18 12.00 -14.23
CA ARG A 61 5.38 12.27 -13.44
C ARG A 61 6.35 11.10 -13.36
N ARG A 62 6.05 9.98 -14.02
CA ARG A 62 6.88 8.76 -14.03
C ARG A 62 7.13 8.17 -12.63
N LEU A 63 6.19 8.40 -11.71
CA LEU A 63 6.21 7.74 -10.40
C LEU A 63 5.78 6.28 -10.50
N PHE A 64 4.90 5.97 -11.45
CA PHE A 64 4.55 4.62 -11.89
C PHE A 64 4.40 4.60 -13.41
N ASN A 65 4.53 3.42 -14.03
CA ASN A 65 4.28 3.27 -15.46
C ASN A 65 2.79 3.21 -15.76
N GLU A 66 2.03 2.53 -14.91
CA GLU A 66 0.59 2.34 -15.05
C GLU A 66 -0.09 2.49 -13.69
N VAL A 67 -1.31 3.02 -13.68
CA VAL A 67 -2.13 3.20 -12.46
C VAL A 67 -3.56 2.81 -12.77
N TYR A 68 -4.11 1.89 -11.99
CA TYR A 68 -5.48 1.41 -12.10
C TYR A 68 -6.28 1.71 -10.84
N LEU A 69 -7.55 2.06 -11.03
CA LEU A 69 -8.49 2.27 -9.93
C LEU A 69 -9.31 1.00 -9.73
N PHE A 70 -9.24 0.45 -8.54
CA PHE A 70 -9.97 -0.76 -8.18
C PHE A 70 -11.27 -0.41 -7.46
N PRO A 71 -12.42 -0.95 -7.89
CA PRO A 71 -13.74 -0.54 -7.41
C PRO A 71 -14.12 -1.23 -6.09
N TYR A 72 -13.38 -0.99 -5.03
CA TYR A 72 -13.61 -1.61 -3.71
C TYR A 72 -15.00 -1.36 -3.13
N LEU A 73 -15.60 -0.20 -3.44
CA LEU A 73 -16.95 0.13 -2.97
C LEU A 73 -18.04 -0.73 -3.62
N HIS A 74 -17.72 -1.43 -4.72
CA HIS A 74 -18.65 -2.33 -5.40
C HIS A 74 -18.58 -3.77 -4.86
N ILE A 75 -17.58 -4.09 -4.04
CA ILE A 75 -17.46 -5.42 -3.44
C ILE A 75 -18.33 -5.48 -2.22
N LEU A 76 -19.35 -6.34 -2.26
CA LEU A 76 -20.32 -6.47 -1.17
C LEU A 76 -19.74 -7.30 -0.03
N HIS A 77 -20.25 -7.04 1.19
CA HIS A 77 -19.94 -7.80 2.39
C HIS A 77 -20.66 -9.15 2.38
N ARG A 78 -20.01 -10.17 1.81
CA ARG A 78 -20.56 -11.51 1.61
C ARG A 78 -19.67 -12.57 2.27
N GLU A 79 -19.99 -13.83 2.00
CA GLU A 79 -19.14 -14.96 2.36
C GLU A 79 -17.80 -14.92 1.59
N GLU A 80 -16.78 -15.55 2.17
CA GLU A 80 -15.40 -15.50 1.65
C GLU A 80 -15.29 -15.84 0.16
N GLN A 81 -15.98 -16.88 -0.28
CA GLN A 81 -15.94 -17.30 -1.68
C GLN A 81 -16.53 -16.25 -2.62
N GLN A 82 -17.64 -15.63 -2.23
CA GLN A 82 -18.29 -14.59 -3.01
C GLN A 82 -17.44 -13.32 -3.09
N ILE A 83 -16.79 -12.94 -1.97
CA ILE A 83 -15.85 -11.81 -1.96
C ILE A 83 -14.70 -12.08 -2.94
N PHE A 84 -14.16 -13.30 -2.92
CA PHE A 84 -13.09 -13.69 -3.83
C PHE A 84 -13.50 -13.60 -5.30
N GLU A 85 -14.70 -14.11 -5.64
CA GLU A 85 -15.24 -14.06 -7.00
C GLU A 85 -15.46 -12.62 -7.48
N ASP A 86 -16.03 -11.75 -6.61
CA ASP A 86 -16.21 -10.33 -6.91
C ASP A 86 -14.85 -9.63 -7.13
N VAL A 87 -13.87 -9.88 -6.27
CA VAL A 87 -12.51 -9.33 -6.43
C VAL A 87 -11.85 -9.82 -7.70
N LYS A 88 -11.95 -11.11 -7.99
CA LYS A 88 -11.41 -11.71 -9.21
C LYS A 88 -12.02 -11.07 -10.46
N LEU A 89 -13.34 -10.94 -10.51
CA LEU A 89 -14.04 -10.31 -11.63
C LEU A 89 -13.59 -8.86 -11.83
N CYS A 90 -13.53 -8.07 -10.75
CA CYS A 90 -13.04 -6.70 -10.80
C CYS A 90 -11.59 -6.61 -11.29
N TYR A 91 -10.73 -7.52 -10.84
CA TYR A 91 -9.34 -7.56 -11.28
C TYR A 91 -9.25 -7.83 -12.79
N GLU A 92 -9.89 -8.88 -13.27
CA GLU A 92 -9.86 -9.31 -14.68
C GLU A 92 -10.45 -8.26 -15.64
N GLN A 93 -11.42 -7.46 -15.17
CA GLN A 93 -12.02 -6.40 -15.96
C GLN A 93 -11.17 -5.13 -16.08
N ILE A 94 -10.34 -4.85 -15.07
CA ILE A 94 -9.67 -3.54 -14.94
C ILE A 94 -8.17 -3.65 -15.22
N ILE A 95 -7.53 -4.73 -14.77
CA ILE A 95 -6.09 -4.92 -14.87
C ILE A 95 -5.79 -5.77 -16.10
N PRO A 96 -5.13 -5.23 -17.13
CA PRO A 96 -4.88 -5.96 -18.38
C PRO A 96 -3.74 -7.00 -18.25
N HIS A 97 -3.12 -7.09 -17.08
CA HIS A 97 -2.02 -8.01 -16.80
C HIS A 97 -2.52 -9.16 -15.93
N PRO A 98 -2.39 -10.43 -16.37
CA PRO A 98 -2.59 -11.58 -15.49
C PRO A 98 -1.76 -11.44 -14.20
N ILE A 99 -2.29 -11.85 -13.07
CA ILE A 99 -1.58 -11.72 -11.79
C ILE A 99 -0.25 -12.47 -11.77
N THR A 100 -0.11 -13.50 -12.62
CA THR A 100 1.10 -14.31 -12.79
C THR A 100 2.21 -13.62 -13.58
N ASP A 101 1.91 -12.51 -14.25
CA ASP A 101 2.92 -11.77 -15.04
C ASP A 101 3.80 -10.90 -14.15
N PHE A 102 3.40 -10.68 -12.90
CA PHE A 102 4.17 -9.88 -11.97
C PHE A 102 5.27 -10.70 -11.31
N SER A 103 6.51 -10.23 -11.44
CA SER A 103 7.67 -10.85 -10.79
C SER A 103 7.67 -10.63 -9.27
N GLU A 104 7.13 -9.50 -8.83
CA GLU A 104 7.00 -9.13 -7.43
C GLU A 104 5.70 -8.34 -7.21
N ILE A 105 5.07 -8.57 -6.06
CA ILE A 105 3.82 -7.93 -5.66
C ILE A 105 3.98 -7.35 -4.27
N TYR A 106 3.69 -6.06 -4.12
CA TYR A 106 3.79 -5.30 -2.87
C TYR A 106 2.43 -4.77 -2.46
N VAL A 107 1.95 -5.17 -1.28
CA VAL A 107 0.65 -4.76 -0.73
C VAL A 107 0.88 -3.90 0.50
N ALA A 108 0.51 -2.63 0.44
CA ALA A 108 0.56 -1.73 1.57
C ALA A 108 -0.74 -1.83 2.38
N GLY A 109 -0.56 -2.02 3.68
CA GLY A 109 -1.64 -2.29 4.62
C GLY A 109 -2.29 -3.65 4.41
N ALA A 110 -2.92 -4.17 5.44
CA ALA A 110 -3.66 -5.42 5.38
C ALA A 110 -4.95 -5.25 4.58
N HIS A 111 -4.85 -4.77 3.33
CA HIS A 111 -6.05 -4.57 2.54
C HIS A 111 -6.69 -5.90 2.23
N PHE A 112 -7.75 -6.16 2.96
CA PHE A 112 -8.44 -7.43 3.04
C PHE A 112 -8.76 -8.05 1.66
N TYR A 113 -9.38 -7.28 0.78
CA TYR A 113 -9.83 -7.81 -0.52
C TYR A 113 -8.67 -8.24 -1.41
N PHE A 114 -7.67 -7.37 -1.58
CA PHE A 114 -6.57 -7.67 -2.47
C PHE A 114 -5.65 -8.76 -1.92
N SER A 115 -5.38 -8.74 -0.61
CA SER A 115 -4.64 -9.82 0.06
C SER A 115 -5.37 -11.16 -0.04
N LEU A 116 -6.70 -11.17 0.13
CA LEU A 116 -7.51 -12.38 -0.06
C LEU A 116 -7.40 -12.91 -1.48
N TYR A 117 -7.47 -12.05 -2.48
CA TYR A 117 -7.32 -12.42 -3.88
C TYR A 117 -5.96 -13.09 -4.15
N LEU A 118 -4.87 -12.52 -3.62
CA LEU A 118 -3.54 -13.10 -3.75
C LEU A 118 -3.44 -14.46 -3.06
N ILE A 119 -3.95 -14.58 -1.85
CA ILE A 119 -3.95 -15.83 -1.09
C ILE A 119 -4.75 -16.93 -1.82
N GLN A 120 -5.92 -16.60 -2.32
CA GLN A 120 -6.77 -17.55 -3.05
C GLN A 120 -6.15 -18.00 -4.37
N ASN A 121 -5.38 -17.13 -5.02
CA ASN A 121 -4.61 -17.47 -6.22
C ASN A 121 -3.23 -18.08 -5.90
N ARG A 122 -2.91 -18.30 -4.61
CA ARG A 122 -1.60 -18.82 -4.15
C ARG A 122 -0.42 -17.96 -4.63
N MET A 123 -0.64 -16.67 -4.78
CA MET A 123 0.38 -15.72 -5.21
C MET A 123 1.19 -15.23 -4.01
N PRO A 124 2.52 -15.36 -4.05
CA PRO A 124 3.37 -14.76 -3.03
C PRO A 124 3.39 -13.24 -3.16
N PHE A 125 3.47 -12.53 -2.01
CA PHE A 125 3.55 -11.07 -2.00
C PHE A 125 4.36 -10.56 -0.80
N HIS A 126 4.82 -9.33 -0.93
CA HIS A 126 5.46 -8.55 0.12
C HIS A 126 4.41 -7.65 0.78
N PHE A 127 4.48 -7.55 2.09
CA PHE A 127 3.47 -6.88 2.89
C PHE A 127 4.08 -5.67 3.61
N PHE A 128 3.55 -4.47 3.37
CA PHE A 128 3.92 -3.30 4.14
C PHE A 128 3.11 -3.24 5.44
N GLU A 129 3.77 -2.95 6.54
CA GLU A 129 3.12 -2.64 7.80
C GLU A 129 2.24 -1.38 7.63
N ASP A 130 0.95 -1.45 8.00
CA ASP A 130 0.01 -0.34 7.77
C ASP A 130 0.31 0.88 8.66
N ALA A 131 0.76 0.61 9.89
CA ALA A 131 1.22 1.62 10.84
C ALA A 131 2.27 1.00 11.76
N ALA A 132 3.20 1.81 12.25
CA ALA A 132 4.22 1.33 13.17
C ALA A 132 3.58 0.63 14.39
N GLY A 133 3.99 -0.61 14.63
CA GLY A 133 3.44 -1.46 15.70
C GLY A 133 2.15 -2.20 15.34
N MET A 134 1.74 -2.25 14.07
CA MET A 134 0.57 -3.04 13.65
C MET A 134 0.73 -4.51 14.04
N LEU A 135 1.89 -5.10 13.79
CA LEU A 135 2.15 -6.51 14.06
C LEU A 135 2.03 -6.85 15.54
N SER A 136 2.46 -5.96 16.43
CA SER A 136 2.37 -6.13 17.88
C SER A 136 0.94 -5.96 18.42
N ARG A 137 0.06 -5.28 17.67
CA ARG A 137 -1.33 -5.00 18.04
C ARG A 137 -2.34 -5.68 17.13
N SER A 138 -1.94 -6.78 16.49
CA SER A 138 -2.80 -7.49 15.53
C SER A 138 -4.15 -7.91 16.11
N ASN A 139 -4.20 -8.32 17.38
CA ASN A 139 -5.45 -8.69 18.05
C ASN A 139 -6.41 -7.51 18.18
N GLU A 140 -5.92 -6.32 18.57
CA GLU A 140 -6.74 -5.10 18.66
C GLU A 140 -7.30 -4.71 17.29
N LEU A 141 -6.53 -4.88 16.23
CA LEU A 141 -6.98 -4.61 14.86
C LEU A 141 -8.07 -5.59 14.42
N TYR A 142 -7.97 -6.87 14.77
CA TYR A 142 -9.04 -7.84 14.52
C TYR A 142 -10.32 -7.49 15.27
N GLU A 143 -10.23 -7.06 16.52
CA GLU A 143 -11.41 -6.65 17.31
C GLU A 143 -12.03 -5.36 16.73
N THR A 144 -11.20 -4.37 16.38
CA THR A 144 -11.67 -3.14 15.74
C THR A 144 -12.38 -3.43 14.41
N LEU A 145 -11.82 -4.31 13.59
CA LEU A 145 -12.45 -4.74 12.34
C LEU A 145 -13.76 -5.49 12.62
N ALA A 146 -13.78 -6.34 13.64
CA ALA A 146 -14.96 -7.15 14.00
C ALA A 146 -16.15 -6.30 14.45
N ALA A 147 -15.91 -5.16 15.08
CA ALA A 147 -16.97 -4.26 15.53
C ALA A 147 -17.86 -3.76 14.37
N SER A 148 -17.28 -3.56 13.18
CA SER A 148 -18.01 -3.07 11.99
C SER A 148 -18.21 -4.16 10.93
N PHE A 149 -17.27 -5.10 10.82
CA PHE A 149 -17.21 -6.09 9.74
C PHE A 149 -16.82 -7.48 10.27
N PRO A 150 -17.70 -8.16 11.03
CA PRO A 150 -17.36 -9.43 11.71
C PRO A 150 -16.92 -10.54 10.75
N THR A 151 -17.55 -10.65 9.58
CA THR A 151 -17.14 -11.65 8.58
C THR A 151 -15.73 -11.36 8.07
N HIS A 152 -15.39 -10.10 7.78
CA HIS A 152 -14.05 -9.73 7.34
C HIS A 152 -12.99 -9.98 8.41
N ALA A 153 -13.29 -9.66 9.67
CA ALA A 153 -12.38 -9.92 10.79
C ALA A 153 -12.10 -11.43 10.94
N ARG A 154 -13.13 -12.26 10.82
CA ARG A 154 -13.01 -13.72 10.86
C ARG A 154 -12.11 -14.23 9.75
N ILE A 155 -12.30 -13.75 8.51
CA ILE A 155 -11.51 -14.16 7.35
C ILE A 155 -10.06 -13.64 7.48
N ALA A 156 -9.88 -12.38 7.86
CA ALA A 156 -8.54 -11.79 8.04
C ALA A 156 -7.75 -12.54 9.12
N ARG A 157 -8.41 -12.93 10.23
CA ARG A 157 -7.81 -13.73 11.31
C ARG A 157 -7.48 -15.15 10.84
N LYS A 158 -8.39 -15.81 10.09
CA LYS A 158 -8.14 -17.11 9.47
C LYS A 158 -6.85 -17.13 8.63
N HIS A 159 -6.63 -16.09 7.86
CA HIS A 159 -5.46 -15.94 7.00
C HIS A 159 -4.27 -15.25 7.68
N ARG A 160 -4.38 -14.89 8.97
CA ARG A 160 -3.33 -14.25 9.79
C ARG A 160 -2.75 -12.99 9.14
N LEU A 161 -3.61 -12.16 8.53
CA LEU A 161 -3.20 -11.00 7.74
C LEU A 161 -2.51 -9.94 8.59
N PHE A 162 -3.12 -9.50 9.70
CA PHE A 162 -2.56 -8.46 10.57
C PHE A 162 -1.34 -8.95 11.37
N ASN A 163 -1.11 -10.25 11.45
CA ASN A 163 0.11 -10.82 12.02
C ASN A 163 1.27 -10.83 11.03
N GLY A 164 1.01 -10.59 9.74
CA GLY A 164 2.01 -10.78 8.70
C GLY A 164 2.48 -12.23 8.52
N GLU A 165 1.69 -13.22 8.98
CA GLU A 165 2.11 -14.62 9.09
C GLU A 165 1.49 -15.54 8.04
N SER A 166 0.70 -15.00 7.11
CA SER A 166 0.21 -15.81 5.99
C SER A 166 1.36 -16.48 5.27
N PRO A 167 1.24 -17.76 4.86
CA PRO A 167 2.29 -18.48 4.15
C PRO A 167 2.61 -17.87 2.78
N TYR A 168 1.74 -17.01 2.27
CA TYR A 168 1.95 -16.30 1.00
C TYR A 168 2.65 -14.95 1.16
N ILE A 169 2.88 -14.48 2.40
CA ILE A 169 3.65 -13.28 2.66
C ILE A 169 5.13 -13.63 2.65
N CYS A 170 5.87 -13.19 1.63
CA CYS A 170 7.31 -13.45 1.48
C CYS A 170 8.14 -12.64 2.47
N SER A 171 7.84 -11.36 2.59
CA SER A 171 8.45 -10.47 3.58
C SER A 171 7.46 -9.46 4.12
N VAL A 172 7.75 -8.97 5.31
CA VAL A 172 7.04 -7.86 5.95
C VAL A 172 7.97 -6.66 5.98
N ILE A 173 7.55 -5.57 5.36
CA ILE A 173 8.27 -4.31 5.33
C ILE A 173 7.79 -3.48 6.51
N CYS A 174 8.66 -3.33 7.51
CA CYS A 174 8.35 -2.70 8.78
C CYS A 174 8.72 -1.22 8.77
N LEU A 175 7.83 -0.36 9.25
CA LEU A 175 8.10 1.08 9.37
C LEU A 175 9.15 1.39 10.44
N LYS A 176 9.16 0.65 11.53
CA LYS A 176 10.17 0.69 12.60
C LYS A 176 10.33 -0.70 13.22
N LYS A 177 11.16 -1.51 12.61
CA LYS A 177 11.41 -2.89 13.06
C LYS A 177 11.78 -2.99 14.55
N ALA A 178 12.58 -2.04 15.05
CA ALA A 178 12.98 -1.99 16.46
C ALA A 178 11.83 -1.78 17.46
N GLN A 179 10.68 -1.29 17.00
CA GLN A 179 9.46 -1.12 17.81
C GLN A 179 8.47 -2.26 17.64
N THR A 180 8.74 -3.17 16.72
CA THR A 180 7.91 -4.35 16.48
C THR A 180 8.43 -5.46 17.36
N ILE A 181 7.59 -5.97 18.24
CA ILE A 181 7.99 -6.98 19.23
C ILE A 181 8.56 -8.20 18.49
N ASP A 182 9.77 -8.60 18.91
CA ASP A 182 10.37 -9.90 18.64
C ASP A 182 10.37 -10.39 17.19
N VAL A 183 10.47 -9.45 16.22
CA VAL A 183 10.62 -9.80 14.80
C VAL A 183 12.09 -10.06 14.49
N SER A 184 12.56 -11.24 14.87
CA SER A 184 13.85 -11.75 14.46
C SER A 184 13.70 -12.52 13.14
N GLY A 185 14.55 -12.25 12.17
CA GLY A 185 14.65 -13.02 10.94
C GLY A 185 14.66 -12.18 9.66
N GLU A 186 15.13 -12.81 8.59
CA GLU A 186 15.28 -12.21 7.26
C GLU A 186 13.93 -11.80 6.60
N ARG A 187 12.83 -12.36 7.09
CA ARG A 187 11.49 -12.05 6.61
C ARG A 187 11.06 -10.59 6.88
N TYR A 188 11.61 -9.98 7.92
CA TYR A 188 11.24 -8.64 8.35
C TYR A 188 12.28 -7.62 7.90
N VAL A 189 11.87 -6.72 7.03
CA VAL A 189 12.73 -5.72 6.40
C VAL A 189 12.38 -4.35 6.97
N ASP A 190 13.37 -3.63 7.48
CA ASP A 190 13.18 -2.27 7.96
C ASP A 190 13.14 -1.28 6.80
N PHE A 191 12.14 -0.40 6.78
CA PHE A 191 11.96 0.63 5.75
C PHE A 191 11.48 1.93 6.37
N SER A 192 12.41 2.79 6.76
CA SER A 192 12.10 4.10 7.31
C SER A 192 11.76 5.08 6.19
N VAL A 193 10.48 5.46 6.10
CA VAL A 193 10.00 6.51 5.18
C VAL A 193 10.76 7.83 5.40
N GLU A 194 11.03 8.17 6.66
CA GLU A 194 11.75 9.39 7.02
C GLU A 194 13.19 9.37 6.49
N GLU A 195 13.94 8.29 6.77
CA GLU A 195 15.33 8.16 6.33
C GLU A 195 15.43 8.17 4.80
N VAL A 196 14.53 7.46 4.12
CA VAL A 196 14.50 7.45 2.65
C VAL A 196 14.23 8.85 2.11
N LEU A 197 13.28 9.61 2.69
CA LEU A 197 12.99 10.98 2.28
C LEU A 197 14.19 11.91 2.50
N GLN A 198 14.88 11.78 3.64
CA GLN A 198 16.06 12.59 3.96
C GLN A 198 17.21 12.32 2.99
N ASN A 199 17.41 11.05 2.64
CA ASN A 199 18.48 10.61 1.74
C ASN A 199 18.16 10.79 0.23
N LEU A 200 16.92 11.14 -0.12
CA LEU A 200 16.61 11.43 -1.52
C LEU A 200 17.33 12.68 -2.02
N PRO A 201 17.85 12.66 -3.25
CA PRO A 201 18.32 13.88 -3.91
C PRO A 201 17.24 14.96 -3.88
N GLU A 202 17.63 16.19 -3.59
CA GLU A 202 16.71 17.33 -3.43
C GLU A 202 15.70 17.45 -4.57
N ARG A 203 16.13 17.28 -5.81
CA ARG A 203 15.25 17.31 -6.99
C ARG A 203 14.14 16.26 -6.91
N LYS A 204 14.45 15.03 -6.47
CA LYS A 204 13.47 13.95 -6.33
C LYS A 204 12.53 14.22 -5.16
N ARG A 205 13.06 14.68 -4.03
CA ARG A 205 12.28 15.07 -2.86
C ARG A 205 11.30 16.20 -3.19
N ASN A 206 11.75 17.26 -3.84
CA ASN A 206 10.89 18.35 -4.29
C ASN A 206 9.81 17.88 -5.27
N HIS A 207 10.12 16.93 -6.15
CA HIS A 207 9.15 16.34 -7.06
C HIS A 207 8.00 15.63 -6.32
N LEU A 208 8.32 14.88 -5.25
CA LEU A 208 7.33 14.23 -4.39
C LEU A 208 6.52 15.25 -3.58
N ILE A 209 7.18 16.24 -2.97
CA ILE A 209 6.49 17.30 -2.23
C ILE A 209 5.46 18.00 -3.13
N HIS A 210 5.82 18.33 -4.36
CA HIS A 210 4.89 18.97 -5.31
C HIS A 210 3.78 18.05 -5.82
N PHE A 211 3.94 16.74 -5.68
CA PHE A 211 2.85 15.81 -5.97
C PHE A 211 1.83 15.76 -4.84
N PHE A 212 2.28 15.69 -3.58
CA PHE A 212 1.41 15.56 -2.42
C PHE A 212 0.82 16.90 -1.96
N LEU A 213 1.57 17.99 -2.04
CA LEU A 213 1.12 19.31 -1.61
C LEU A 213 0.52 20.07 -2.79
N LYS A 214 -0.75 20.51 -2.64
CA LYS A 214 -1.44 21.37 -3.61
C LYS A 214 -0.83 22.78 -3.64
N HIS A 215 -0.39 23.26 -2.50
CA HIS A 215 0.19 24.59 -2.33
C HIS A 215 1.54 24.47 -1.62
N ARG A 216 2.49 25.27 -2.07
CA ARG A 216 3.77 25.36 -1.38
C ARG A 216 3.56 26.11 -0.07
N LEU A 217 3.83 25.46 1.05
CA LEU A 217 3.80 26.12 2.35
C LEU A 217 5.06 26.99 2.44
N TRP A 218 4.89 28.30 2.30
CA TRP A 218 5.92 29.27 2.60
C TRP A 218 5.74 29.66 4.07
N THR A 219 6.59 29.14 4.93
CA THR A 219 6.59 29.50 6.33
C THR A 219 8.02 29.78 6.79
N LYS A 220 8.14 30.76 7.67
CA LYS A 220 9.36 31.03 8.42
C LYS A 220 9.29 30.44 9.84
N ALA A 221 8.25 29.63 10.11
CA ALA A 221 8.08 29.00 11.41
C ALA A 221 9.20 28.00 11.67
N GLU A 222 9.73 28.00 12.87
CA GLU A 222 10.77 27.07 13.34
C GLU A 222 10.18 25.66 13.57
N ALA A 223 8.87 25.56 13.82
CA ALA A 223 8.15 24.32 14.00
C ALA A 223 6.75 24.40 13.41
N ILE A 224 6.22 23.27 12.95
CA ILE A 224 4.85 23.10 12.47
C ILE A 224 4.19 22.00 13.29
N LEU A 225 3.09 22.32 13.97
CA LEU A 225 2.25 21.35 14.63
C LEU A 225 1.15 20.91 13.66
N LEU A 226 1.14 19.61 13.33
CA LEU A 226 0.04 19.00 12.58
C LEU A 226 -0.96 18.44 13.58
N THR A 227 -2.15 19.04 13.61
CA THR A 227 -3.25 18.59 14.47
C THR A 227 -4.21 17.71 13.68
N GLN A 228 -4.70 16.67 14.31
CA GLN A 228 -5.79 15.86 13.79
C GLN A 228 -7.09 16.27 14.48
N HIS A 229 -8.16 16.44 13.73
CA HIS A 229 -9.48 16.75 14.30
C HIS A 229 -10.11 15.49 14.90
N PHE A 230 -9.81 15.21 16.15
CA PHE A 230 -10.31 14.02 16.85
C PHE A 230 -11.84 14.01 17.02
N ALA A 231 -12.47 15.19 17.17
CA ALA A 231 -13.92 15.33 17.21
C ALA A 231 -14.59 14.80 15.92
N ASN A 232 -13.99 15.07 14.74
CA ASN A 232 -14.49 14.58 13.46
C ASN A 232 -14.34 13.06 13.29
N LEU A 233 -13.56 12.42 14.15
CA LEU A 233 -13.39 10.96 14.22
C LEU A 233 -14.20 10.31 15.35
N ASN A 234 -15.04 11.07 16.02
CA ASN A 234 -15.79 10.66 17.22
C ASN A 234 -14.91 10.08 18.34
N MET A 235 -13.66 10.54 18.43
CA MET A 235 -12.70 10.09 19.44
C MET A 235 -12.71 11.00 20.69
N MET A 236 -13.21 12.24 20.54
CA MET A 236 -13.33 13.27 21.61
C MET A 236 -14.58 14.10 21.35
N SER A 237 -15.14 14.70 22.38
CA SER A 237 -16.17 15.73 22.21
C SER A 237 -15.55 17.05 21.73
N GLU A 238 -16.36 17.94 21.14
CA GLU A 238 -15.86 19.28 20.72
C GLU A 238 -15.47 20.18 21.90
N GLU A 239 -15.85 19.80 23.12
CA GLU A 239 -15.62 20.53 24.36
C GLU A 239 -14.36 20.05 25.11
N GLU A 240 -13.76 18.94 24.72
CA GLU A 240 -12.49 18.38 25.24
C GLU A 240 -11.30 18.83 24.38
#